data_0d56ced4ccead728ba6edab414495151
#
_entry.id   0d56ced4ccead728ba6edab414495151
#
_cell.length_a   1.000
_cell.length_b   1.000
_cell.length_c   1.000
_cell.angle_alpha   90.00
_cell.angle_beta   90.00
_cell.angle_gamma   90.00
#
_symmetry.space_group_name_H-M   'P 1'
#
loop_
_entity.id
_entity.type
_entity.pdbx_description
1 polymer ?
#
loop_
_entity_poly.entity_id
_entity_poly.type
_entity_poly.pdbx_seq_one_letter_code
_entity_poly.pdbx_strand_id
1 'polypeptide(L)'
;MVNERMETIHCSSLPDVSFVQECVDAKIESLSLRQFQGQTLFEMKAGGKKSAWVADTLQVQQVKPLTFATVQAEAAKWSDAPVMRVDTLHEREQWVLYSKYDRMMPIYKFYFDDDQQTQLFVSGKNAEPIQLTTMEQRFWSWVGAIPHKLYFPYIRKDVDRWKAWIVASGSICLVASLSGFILGLYLLINRYRQKKRWEIPYKRGWKRWHYITGLIFGVFLVWWSISGIFSMSRVPQWIVPTKAEFTFNTSRLWGKGVLPLETYQLDYRKLQDVYPDLKKVDWVRFADIPAYRIIEGENERYIDASGTEVVALNVPQKTIEEGFRKIHGNDSKMTVTVLEKYDNYYLNLRRTLELPVYKVEFDDDDHNLYYVNPRDGYIRYLNKNKIVDKWLFSAIHYLNMGWLVNRPWLWTFCLWFLCIGCGIVCFTGVVLGVKTWLIRKKKKS
;
A
#
# COMPACT_ATOMS: atom_id res chain seq x y z
N MET A 1 -9.84 -9.18 6.21
CA MET A 1 -10.76 -9.85 5.24
C MET A 1 -10.20 -11.17 4.71
N VAL A 2 -9.01 -11.23 4.08
CA VAL A 2 -8.50 -12.53 3.57
C VAL A 2 -8.24 -13.49 4.71
N ASN A 3 -7.67 -13.02 5.80
CA ASN A 3 -7.33 -13.84 6.97
C ASN A 3 -8.55 -14.37 7.73
N GLU A 4 -9.65 -13.65 7.74
CA GLU A 4 -10.90 -14.00 8.44
C GLU A 4 -11.48 -15.33 7.95
N ARG A 5 -11.37 -15.62 6.65
CA ARG A 5 -11.96 -16.80 6.00
C ARG A 5 -11.00 -17.98 5.88
N MET A 6 -9.79 -17.88 6.41
CA MET A 6 -8.88 -19.03 6.49
C MET A 6 -9.39 -20.04 7.52
N GLU A 7 -9.13 -21.33 7.29
CA GLU A 7 -9.47 -22.41 8.21
C GLU A 7 -8.50 -22.39 9.40
N THR A 8 -9.01 -22.71 10.60
CA THR A 8 -8.21 -22.82 11.84
C THR A 8 -7.36 -24.10 11.80
N ILE A 9 -6.11 -24.00 12.25
CA ILE A 9 -5.17 -25.11 12.32
C ILE A 9 -5.35 -25.84 13.66
N HIS A 10 -5.19 -27.16 13.64
CA HIS A 10 -5.08 -27.98 14.85
C HIS A 10 -3.64 -28.52 14.94
N CYS A 11 -2.84 -27.93 15.84
CA CYS A 11 -1.39 -28.21 15.92
C CYS A 11 -1.03 -29.40 16.84
N SER A 12 -1.90 -29.81 17.75
CA SER A 12 -1.56 -30.75 18.85
C SER A 12 -1.08 -32.13 18.39
N SER A 13 -1.51 -32.60 17.22
CA SER A 13 -1.13 -33.90 16.66
C SER A 13 0.00 -33.81 15.61
N LEU A 14 0.53 -32.62 15.34
CA LEU A 14 1.48 -32.43 14.26
C LEU A 14 2.93 -32.78 14.68
N PRO A 15 3.77 -33.22 13.73
CA PRO A 15 5.16 -33.59 14.01
C PRO A 15 6.01 -32.39 14.40
N ASP A 16 7.14 -32.66 15.04
CA ASP A 16 8.16 -31.64 15.30
C ASP A 16 8.81 -31.15 14.01
N VAL A 17 9.29 -29.90 14.01
CA VAL A 17 9.94 -29.29 12.84
C VAL A 17 11.24 -29.99 12.44
N SER A 18 11.94 -30.61 13.37
CA SER A 18 13.13 -31.44 13.07
C SER A 18 12.80 -32.57 12.11
N PHE A 19 11.68 -33.23 12.29
CA PHE A 19 11.18 -34.25 11.36
C PHE A 19 10.93 -33.73 9.94
N VAL A 20 10.43 -32.51 9.82
CA VAL A 20 10.22 -31.87 8.51
C VAL A 20 11.54 -31.64 7.80
N GLN A 21 12.61 -31.29 8.53
CA GLN A 21 13.95 -31.12 7.98
C GLN A 21 14.57 -32.47 7.56
N GLU A 22 14.35 -33.54 8.34
CA GLU A 22 14.85 -34.88 8.01
C GLU A 22 14.22 -35.46 6.75
N CYS A 23 12.96 -35.12 6.46
CA CYS A 23 12.27 -35.56 5.25
C CYS A 23 12.70 -34.86 3.96
N VAL A 24 13.58 -33.84 4.06
CA VAL A 24 13.97 -33.00 2.92
C VAL A 24 15.49 -33.00 2.76
N ASP A 25 15.98 -33.49 1.62
CA ASP A 25 17.43 -33.57 1.32
C ASP A 25 18.12 -32.20 1.21
N ALA A 26 17.34 -31.13 1.04
CA ALA A 26 17.86 -29.77 0.85
C ALA A 26 17.50 -28.88 2.04
N LYS A 27 18.36 -27.89 2.35
CA LYS A 27 18.09 -26.89 3.37
C LYS A 27 16.86 -26.07 3.08
N ILE A 28 15.99 -25.89 4.07
CA ILE A 28 14.72 -25.16 3.97
C ILE A 28 14.99 -23.65 3.94
N GLU A 29 14.48 -22.98 2.90
CA GLU A 29 14.60 -21.53 2.71
C GLU A 29 13.36 -20.77 3.23
N SER A 30 12.19 -21.41 3.19
CA SER A 30 10.96 -20.90 3.81
C SER A 30 10.09 -22.06 4.24
N LEU A 31 9.40 -21.89 5.36
CA LEU A 31 8.47 -22.85 5.93
C LEU A 31 7.22 -22.10 6.41
N SER A 32 6.06 -22.64 6.07
CA SER A 32 4.77 -22.17 6.59
C SER A 32 3.82 -23.32 6.82
N LEU A 33 2.97 -23.18 7.81
CA LEU A 33 1.92 -24.12 8.17
C LEU A 33 0.57 -23.45 7.98
N ARG A 34 -0.36 -24.07 7.29
CA ARG A 34 -1.73 -23.62 7.14
C ARG A 34 -2.70 -24.76 6.92
N GLN A 35 -3.97 -24.50 7.24
CA GLN A 35 -5.06 -25.39 6.84
C GLN A 35 -5.49 -25.07 5.39
N PHE A 36 -5.70 -26.10 4.59
CA PHE A 36 -6.21 -25.96 3.24
C PHE A 36 -7.04 -27.18 2.85
N GLN A 37 -8.32 -26.97 2.56
CA GLN A 37 -9.27 -28.04 2.18
C GLN A 37 -9.38 -29.16 3.23
N GLY A 38 -9.45 -28.79 4.50
CA GLY A 38 -9.55 -29.75 5.60
C GLY A 38 -8.23 -30.50 5.90
N GLN A 39 -7.13 -30.18 5.20
CA GLN A 39 -5.82 -30.75 5.46
C GLN A 39 -4.84 -29.70 5.96
N THR A 40 -4.07 -30.05 6.97
CA THR A 40 -2.98 -29.20 7.45
C THR A 40 -1.75 -29.43 6.58
N LEU A 41 -1.20 -28.37 6.01
CA LEU A 41 -0.09 -28.45 5.06
C LEU A 41 1.13 -27.68 5.56
N PHE A 42 2.30 -28.30 5.51
CA PHE A 42 3.56 -27.61 5.47
C PHE A 42 3.88 -27.18 4.04
N GLU A 43 3.88 -25.91 3.79
CA GLU A 43 4.37 -25.33 2.54
C GLU A 43 5.82 -24.91 2.73
N MET A 44 6.71 -25.44 1.94
CA MET A 44 8.14 -25.16 2.08
C MET A 44 8.80 -24.85 0.76
N LYS A 45 9.91 -24.14 0.84
CA LYS A 45 10.86 -23.96 -0.26
C LYS A 45 12.22 -24.47 0.20
N ALA A 46 12.73 -25.48 -0.50
CA ALA A 46 14.02 -26.09 -0.25
C ALA A 46 14.78 -26.29 -1.57
N GLY A 47 16.07 -25.91 -1.61
CA GLY A 47 16.87 -26.00 -2.83
C GLY A 47 16.25 -25.27 -4.04
N GLY A 48 15.58 -24.15 -3.80
CA GLY A 48 14.89 -23.37 -4.83
C GLY A 48 13.53 -23.94 -5.29
N LYS A 49 13.17 -25.15 -4.90
CA LYS A 49 11.89 -25.81 -5.26
C LYS A 49 10.85 -25.60 -4.17
N LYS A 50 9.60 -25.35 -4.58
CA LYS A 50 8.45 -25.27 -3.68
C LYS A 50 7.76 -26.63 -3.62
N SER A 51 7.40 -27.06 -2.41
CA SER A 51 6.61 -28.26 -2.15
C SER A 51 5.58 -27.99 -1.05
N ALA A 52 4.51 -28.76 -1.06
CA ALA A 52 3.53 -28.82 0.00
C ALA A 52 3.47 -30.26 0.53
N TRP A 53 3.42 -30.42 1.83
CA TRP A 53 3.43 -31.71 2.50
C TRP A 53 2.24 -31.76 3.46
N VAL A 54 1.53 -32.88 3.46
CA VAL A 54 0.46 -33.12 4.44
C VAL A 54 1.12 -33.27 5.80
N ALA A 55 0.75 -32.43 6.75
CA ALA A 55 1.44 -32.32 8.03
C ALA A 55 1.36 -33.60 8.88
N ASP A 56 0.21 -34.28 8.85
CA ASP A 56 -0.02 -35.48 9.66
C ASP A 56 0.80 -36.69 9.20
N THR A 57 1.03 -36.83 7.91
CA THR A 57 1.68 -38.03 7.33
C THR A 57 3.08 -37.74 6.79
N LEU A 58 3.48 -36.50 6.73
CA LEU A 58 4.70 -36.00 6.05
C LEU A 58 4.87 -36.53 4.64
N GLN A 59 3.75 -36.83 3.98
CA GLN A 59 3.76 -37.23 2.57
C GLN A 59 3.72 -35.99 1.69
N VAL A 60 4.54 -36.02 0.64
CA VAL A 60 4.51 -34.97 -0.38
C VAL A 60 3.13 -34.94 -1.02
N GLN A 61 2.40 -33.87 -0.79
CA GLN A 61 1.20 -33.63 -1.56
C GLN A 61 1.65 -33.39 -3.01
N GLN A 62 1.34 -34.32 -3.88
CA GLN A 62 1.45 -34.02 -5.31
C GLN A 62 0.52 -32.86 -5.58
N VAL A 63 1.10 -31.70 -5.88
CA VAL A 63 0.36 -30.50 -6.26
C VAL A 63 -0.34 -30.84 -7.57
N LYS A 64 -1.48 -31.52 -7.46
CA LYS A 64 -2.38 -31.68 -8.60
C LYS A 64 -2.80 -30.29 -9.04
N PRO A 65 -2.84 -30.02 -10.34
CA PRO A 65 -3.45 -28.78 -10.82
C PRO A 65 -4.81 -28.61 -10.15
N LEU A 66 -5.04 -27.47 -9.52
CA LEU A 66 -6.32 -27.21 -8.87
C LEU A 66 -7.45 -27.41 -9.88
N THR A 67 -8.42 -28.19 -9.51
CA THR A 67 -9.64 -28.34 -10.32
C THR A 67 -10.50 -27.09 -10.15
N PHE A 68 -11.33 -26.79 -11.13
CA PHE A 68 -12.31 -25.70 -11.01
C PHE A 68 -13.22 -25.89 -9.78
N ALA A 69 -13.61 -27.14 -9.48
CA ALA A 69 -14.41 -27.49 -8.31
C ALA A 69 -13.75 -27.05 -7.00
N THR A 70 -12.43 -27.20 -6.90
CA THR A 70 -11.65 -26.74 -5.74
C THR A 70 -11.69 -25.22 -5.59
N VAL A 71 -11.49 -24.48 -6.69
CA VAL A 71 -11.54 -23.02 -6.68
C VAL A 71 -12.95 -22.52 -6.35
N GLN A 72 -13.97 -23.22 -6.83
CA GLN A 72 -15.37 -22.90 -6.52
C GLN A 72 -15.70 -23.16 -5.04
N ALA A 73 -15.20 -24.24 -4.46
CA ALA A 73 -15.37 -24.52 -3.04
C ALA A 73 -14.72 -23.44 -2.15
N GLU A 74 -13.53 -22.98 -2.53
CA GLU A 74 -12.90 -21.84 -1.84
C GLU A 74 -13.68 -20.54 -2.01
N ALA A 75 -14.21 -20.27 -3.20
CA ALA A 75 -15.02 -19.10 -3.45
C ALA A 75 -16.32 -19.11 -2.63
N ALA A 76 -16.96 -20.24 -2.43
CA ALA A 76 -18.19 -20.40 -1.65
C ALA A 76 -18.02 -19.99 -0.15
N LYS A 77 -16.82 -19.99 0.38
CA LYS A 77 -16.55 -19.52 1.74
C LYS A 77 -16.72 -18.00 1.91
N TRP A 78 -16.82 -17.25 0.82
CA TRP A 78 -16.82 -15.78 0.84
C TRP A 78 -18.19 -15.13 0.79
N SER A 79 -19.23 -15.88 0.41
CA SER A 79 -20.61 -15.43 0.42
C SER A 79 -21.53 -16.62 0.60
N ASP A 80 -22.57 -16.45 1.40
CA ASP A 80 -23.65 -17.44 1.56
C ASP A 80 -24.63 -17.41 0.35
N ALA A 81 -24.52 -16.40 -0.49
CA ALA A 81 -25.35 -16.27 -1.67
C ALA A 81 -24.90 -17.21 -2.81
N PRO A 82 -25.81 -17.71 -3.64
CA PRO A 82 -25.46 -18.58 -4.74
C PRO A 82 -24.60 -17.85 -5.79
N VAL A 83 -23.73 -18.60 -6.46
CA VAL A 83 -22.95 -18.10 -7.59
C VAL A 83 -23.81 -18.09 -8.84
N MET A 84 -24.11 -16.88 -9.38
CA MET A 84 -24.88 -16.73 -10.63
C MET A 84 -24.07 -17.02 -11.88
N ARG A 85 -22.81 -16.60 -11.87
CA ARG A 85 -21.93 -16.64 -13.05
C ARG A 85 -20.48 -16.71 -12.64
N VAL A 86 -19.68 -17.35 -13.48
CA VAL A 86 -18.21 -17.37 -13.36
C VAL A 86 -17.59 -17.02 -14.69
N ASP A 87 -16.69 -16.05 -14.70
CA ASP A 87 -15.86 -15.71 -15.87
C ASP A 87 -14.42 -16.17 -15.60
N THR A 88 -13.74 -16.67 -16.65
CA THR A 88 -12.32 -17.00 -16.59
C THR A 88 -11.51 -15.89 -17.24
N LEU A 89 -10.64 -15.26 -16.45
CA LEU A 89 -9.79 -14.19 -16.91
C LEU A 89 -8.40 -14.73 -17.25
N HIS A 90 -7.97 -14.51 -18.47
CA HIS A 90 -6.61 -14.78 -18.95
C HIS A 90 -5.76 -13.52 -19.05
N GLU A 91 -6.39 -12.35 -18.88
CA GLU A 91 -5.75 -11.05 -18.91
C GLU A 91 -6.24 -10.17 -17.76
N ARG A 92 -5.43 -9.15 -17.43
CA ARG A 92 -5.79 -8.13 -16.43
C ARG A 92 -7.03 -7.35 -16.87
N GLU A 93 -7.98 -7.15 -15.95
CA GLU A 93 -9.16 -6.30 -16.11
C GLU A 93 -9.19 -5.16 -15.08
N GLN A 94 -10.30 -4.38 -15.05
CA GLN A 94 -10.44 -3.18 -14.21
C GLN A 94 -10.10 -3.37 -12.73
N TRP A 95 -10.41 -4.55 -12.15
CA TRP A 95 -10.24 -4.80 -10.72
C TRP A 95 -8.96 -5.56 -10.37
N VAL A 96 -8.26 -6.08 -11.37
CA VAL A 96 -7.00 -6.82 -11.25
C VAL A 96 -5.93 -6.26 -12.20
N LEU A 97 -5.64 -4.96 -12.07
CA LEU A 97 -4.80 -4.18 -13.00
C LEU A 97 -3.28 -4.37 -12.82
N TYR A 98 -2.84 -4.88 -11.67
CA TYR A 98 -1.41 -4.94 -11.36
C TYR A 98 -0.73 -6.16 -11.97
N SER A 99 0.48 -5.97 -12.51
CA SER A 99 1.30 -7.04 -13.13
C SER A 99 1.61 -8.21 -12.19
N LYS A 100 1.58 -7.99 -10.87
CA LYS A 100 1.73 -9.08 -9.90
C LYS A 100 0.70 -10.21 -10.06
N TYR A 101 -0.46 -9.90 -10.64
CA TYR A 101 -1.54 -10.88 -10.85
C TYR A 101 -1.33 -11.75 -12.10
N ASP A 102 -0.43 -11.38 -13.01
CA ASP A 102 -0.15 -12.19 -14.23
C ASP A 102 0.30 -13.62 -13.88
N ARG A 103 1.07 -13.76 -12.80
CA ARG A 103 1.51 -15.07 -12.30
C ARG A 103 0.41 -15.91 -11.64
N MET A 104 -0.74 -15.29 -11.34
CA MET A 104 -1.91 -15.92 -10.71
C MET A 104 -2.97 -16.37 -11.73
N MET A 105 -2.75 -16.03 -13.03
CA MET A 105 -3.66 -16.40 -14.12
C MET A 105 -3.66 -17.93 -14.38
N PRO A 106 -4.77 -18.53 -14.79
CA PRO A 106 -6.07 -17.89 -14.97
C PRO A 106 -6.68 -17.44 -13.64
N ILE A 107 -7.50 -16.37 -13.66
CA ILE A 107 -8.24 -15.89 -12.51
C ILE A 107 -9.72 -16.15 -12.76
N TYR A 108 -10.40 -16.79 -11.82
CA TYR A 108 -11.84 -17.00 -11.87
C TYR A 108 -12.54 -15.84 -11.15
N LYS A 109 -13.47 -15.20 -11.84
CA LYS A 109 -14.31 -14.13 -11.33
C LYS A 109 -15.71 -14.66 -11.05
N PHE A 110 -16.03 -14.78 -9.78
CA PHE A 110 -17.33 -15.24 -9.30
C PHE A 110 -18.24 -14.05 -9.09
N TYR A 111 -19.49 -14.16 -9.52
CA TYR A 111 -20.56 -13.20 -9.29
C TYR A 111 -21.59 -13.84 -8.38
N PHE A 112 -21.82 -13.22 -7.22
CA PHE A 112 -22.79 -13.71 -6.25
C PHE A 112 -24.14 -13.00 -6.41
N ASP A 113 -25.22 -13.74 -6.14
CA ASP A 113 -26.60 -13.26 -6.15
C ASP A 113 -26.96 -12.66 -4.78
N ASP A 114 -26.26 -11.62 -4.40
CA ASP A 114 -26.48 -10.86 -3.18
C ASP A 114 -26.86 -9.40 -3.50
N ASP A 115 -27.47 -8.70 -2.53
CA ASP A 115 -27.88 -7.30 -2.67
C ASP A 115 -26.72 -6.36 -3.01
N GLN A 116 -25.51 -6.75 -2.63
CA GLN A 116 -24.28 -5.99 -2.89
C GLN A 116 -23.65 -6.29 -4.25
N GLN A 117 -24.22 -7.25 -5.01
CA GLN A 117 -23.66 -7.71 -6.29
C GLN A 117 -22.14 -8.00 -6.15
N THR A 118 -21.80 -8.79 -5.14
CA THR A 118 -20.43 -9.10 -4.79
C THR A 118 -19.71 -9.81 -5.94
N GLN A 119 -18.50 -9.40 -6.21
CA GLN A 119 -17.60 -10.04 -7.18
C GLN A 119 -16.33 -10.45 -6.46
N LEU A 120 -15.98 -11.73 -6.55
CA LEU A 120 -14.77 -12.31 -5.97
C LEU A 120 -13.86 -12.80 -7.09
N PHE A 121 -12.59 -12.46 -6.99
CA PHE A 121 -11.53 -12.89 -7.91
C PHE A 121 -10.64 -13.89 -7.20
N VAL A 122 -10.51 -15.08 -7.74
CA VAL A 122 -9.74 -16.20 -7.16
C VAL A 122 -8.72 -16.71 -8.17
N SER A 123 -7.50 -16.92 -7.72
CA SER A 123 -6.44 -17.50 -8.55
C SER A 123 -6.74 -18.97 -8.90
N GLY A 124 -6.68 -19.32 -10.17
CA GLY A 124 -6.79 -20.70 -10.62
C GLY A 124 -5.55 -21.56 -10.34
N LYS A 125 -4.43 -20.95 -9.91
CA LYS A 125 -3.19 -21.67 -9.61
C LYS A 125 -3.07 -22.17 -8.18
N ASN A 126 -3.65 -21.43 -7.23
CA ASN A 126 -3.51 -21.74 -5.80
C ASN A 126 -4.79 -21.50 -5.00
N ALA A 127 -5.93 -21.26 -5.68
CA ALA A 127 -7.23 -20.93 -5.09
C ALA A 127 -7.21 -19.74 -4.11
N GLU A 128 -6.18 -18.89 -4.18
CA GLU A 128 -6.04 -17.74 -3.33
C GLU A 128 -7.00 -16.62 -3.76
N PRO A 129 -7.82 -16.07 -2.85
CA PRO A 129 -8.64 -14.91 -3.15
C PRO A 129 -7.76 -13.68 -3.38
N ILE A 130 -7.97 -13.00 -4.50
CA ILE A 130 -7.15 -11.87 -4.95
C ILE A 130 -7.81 -10.55 -4.60
N GLN A 131 -9.10 -10.45 -4.87
CA GLN A 131 -9.87 -9.23 -4.78
C GLN A 131 -11.34 -9.55 -4.56
N LEU A 132 -11.97 -8.83 -3.64
CA LEU A 132 -13.42 -8.81 -3.47
C LEU A 132 -13.92 -7.38 -3.67
N THR A 133 -15.01 -7.22 -4.41
CA THR A 133 -15.63 -5.91 -4.65
C THR A 133 -17.14 -5.98 -4.51
N THR A 134 -17.73 -4.95 -3.91
CA THR A 134 -19.19 -4.74 -3.88
C THR A 134 -19.61 -3.70 -4.91
N MET A 135 -20.90 -3.62 -5.22
CA MET A 135 -21.45 -2.60 -6.14
C MET A 135 -21.12 -1.19 -5.68
N GLU A 136 -21.28 -0.91 -4.38
CA GLU A 136 -20.96 0.39 -3.81
C GLU A 136 -19.49 0.76 -3.97
N GLN A 137 -18.57 -0.16 -3.66
CA GLN A 137 -17.13 0.05 -3.84
C GLN A 137 -16.77 0.31 -5.30
N ARG A 138 -17.38 -0.41 -6.23
CA ARG A 138 -17.18 -0.19 -7.67
C ARG A 138 -17.69 1.16 -8.11
N PHE A 139 -18.89 1.56 -7.67
CA PHE A 139 -19.48 2.88 -7.98
C PHE A 139 -18.56 4.02 -7.50
N TRP A 140 -18.18 4.03 -6.24
CA TRP A 140 -17.31 5.08 -5.71
C TRP A 140 -15.91 5.08 -6.32
N SER A 141 -15.42 3.91 -6.72
CA SER A 141 -14.15 3.82 -7.46
C SER A 141 -14.25 4.51 -8.83
N TRP A 142 -15.37 4.35 -9.54
CA TRP A 142 -15.61 5.02 -10.81
C TRP A 142 -15.84 6.53 -10.67
N VAL A 143 -16.44 6.98 -9.58
CA VAL A 143 -16.61 8.42 -9.31
C VAL A 143 -15.30 9.09 -8.90
N GLY A 144 -14.44 8.38 -8.16
CA GLY A 144 -13.24 8.94 -7.54
C GLY A 144 -11.92 8.40 -8.07
N ALA A 145 -11.52 7.24 -7.58
CA ALA A 145 -10.15 6.73 -7.75
C ALA A 145 -9.75 6.44 -9.19
N ILE A 146 -10.66 5.88 -9.99
CA ILE A 146 -10.38 5.49 -11.38
C ILE A 146 -10.09 6.72 -12.26
N PRO A 147 -10.97 7.74 -12.35
CA PRO A 147 -10.67 8.93 -13.15
C PRO A 147 -9.50 9.74 -12.58
N HIS A 148 -9.41 9.89 -11.25
CA HIS A 148 -8.35 10.67 -10.62
C HIS A 148 -6.96 10.09 -10.90
N LYS A 149 -6.81 8.76 -10.86
CA LYS A 149 -5.53 8.06 -11.07
C LYS A 149 -5.36 7.53 -12.50
N LEU A 150 -6.29 7.82 -13.41
CA LEU A 150 -6.33 7.24 -14.77
C LEU A 150 -6.18 5.71 -14.75
N TYR A 151 -6.88 5.03 -13.84
CA TYR A 151 -6.85 3.58 -13.70
C TYR A 151 -7.75 2.87 -14.71
N PHE A 152 -7.74 3.34 -15.94
CA PHE A 152 -8.39 2.67 -17.07
C PHE A 152 -7.51 1.53 -17.57
N PRO A 153 -8.04 0.31 -17.82
CA PRO A 153 -7.24 -0.86 -18.18
C PRO A 153 -6.28 -0.63 -19.35
N TYR A 154 -6.75 0.02 -20.42
CA TYR A 154 -5.97 0.31 -21.63
C TYR A 154 -4.79 1.27 -21.39
N ILE A 155 -4.85 2.12 -20.35
CA ILE A 155 -3.77 2.98 -19.92
C ILE A 155 -2.90 2.27 -18.89
N ARG A 156 -3.52 1.68 -17.85
CA ARG A 156 -2.84 1.22 -16.64
C ARG A 156 -2.12 -0.11 -16.80
N LYS A 157 -2.51 -0.96 -17.77
CA LYS A 157 -1.79 -2.22 -18.08
C LYS A 157 -0.30 -1.99 -18.38
N ASP A 158 0.02 -0.87 -19.01
CA ASP A 158 1.37 -0.39 -19.26
C ASP A 158 1.73 0.74 -18.29
N VAL A 159 2.69 0.48 -17.41
CA VAL A 159 3.06 1.41 -16.32
C VAL A 159 3.69 2.69 -16.85
N ASP A 160 4.50 2.61 -17.88
CA ASP A 160 5.21 3.78 -18.42
C ASP A 160 4.27 4.68 -19.23
N ARG A 161 3.37 4.08 -19.99
CA ARG A 161 2.27 4.80 -20.65
C ARG A 161 1.37 5.49 -19.63
N TRP A 162 1.02 4.81 -18.55
CA TRP A 162 0.21 5.38 -17.48
C TRP A 162 0.89 6.57 -16.80
N LYS A 163 2.18 6.46 -16.47
CA LYS A 163 2.97 7.57 -15.93
C LYS A 163 3.01 8.76 -16.90
N ALA A 164 3.24 8.51 -18.19
CA ALA A 164 3.27 9.55 -19.21
C ALA A 164 1.92 10.31 -19.28
N TRP A 165 0.80 9.61 -19.25
CA TRP A 165 -0.53 10.22 -19.22
C TRP A 165 -0.77 11.09 -17.98
N ILE A 166 -0.35 10.64 -16.80
CA ILE A 166 -0.48 11.44 -15.56
C ILE A 166 0.39 12.68 -15.63
N VAL A 167 1.65 12.56 -16.06
CA VAL A 167 2.55 13.69 -16.19
C VAL A 167 2.03 14.67 -17.22
N ALA A 168 1.58 14.22 -18.39
CA ALA A 168 1.05 15.08 -19.45
C ALA A 168 -0.21 15.83 -18.98
N SER A 169 -1.19 15.13 -18.39
CA SER A 169 -2.43 15.74 -17.88
C SER A 169 -2.14 16.71 -16.72
N GLY A 170 -1.25 16.33 -15.80
CA GLY A 170 -0.82 17.19 -14.71
C GLY A 170 -0.13 18.46 -15.21
N SER A 171 0.71 18.37 -16.26
CA SER A 171 1.38 19.52 -16.88
C SER A 171 0.38 20.46 -17.55
N ILE A 172 -0.61 19.93 -18.26
CA ILE A 172 -1.69 20.74 -18.86
C ILE A 172 -2.48 21.47 -17.77
N CYS A 173 -2.86 20.75 -16.69
CA CYS A 173 -3.54 21.36 -15.54
C CYS A 173 -2.68 22.43 -14.86
N LEU A 174 -1.38 22.22 -14.72
CA LEU A 174 -0.44 23.19 -14.15
C LEU A 174 -0.40 24.47 -14.98
N VAL A 175 -0.21 24.37 -16.29
CA VAL A 175 -0.18 25.53 -17.19
C VAL A 175 -1.50 26.29 -17.13
N ALA A 176 -2.64 25.60 -17.18
CA ALA A 176 -3.95 26.21 -17.13
C ALA A 176 -4.24 26.88 -15.78
N SER A 177 -3.95 26.22 -14.65
CA SER A 177 -4.19 26.78 -13.31
C SER A 177 -3.25 27.94 -13.01
N LEU A 178 -1.97 27.82 -13.35
CA LEU A 178 -0.96 28.88 -13.14
C LEU A 178 -1.27 30.13 -13.95
N SER A 179 -1.54 29.97 -15.26
CA SER A 179 -1.89 31.11 -16.13
C SER A 179 -3.20 31.77 -15.67
N GLY A 180 -4.21 30.98 -15.30
CA GLY A 180 -5.48 31.49 -14.74
C GLY A 180 -5.29 32.26 -13.43
N PHE A 181 -4.48 31.73 -12.52
CA PHE A 181 -4.17 32.34 -11.23
C PHE A 181 -3.40 33.67 -11.40
N ILE A 182 -2.35 33.68 -12.27
CA ILE A 182 -1.57 34.89 -12.58
C ILE A 182 -2.47 35.96 -13.22
N LEU A 183 -3.31 35.59 -14.18
CA LEU A 183 -4.26 36.52 -14.80
C LEU A 183 -5.25 37.07 -13.79
N GLY A 184 -5.76 36.22 -12.87
CA GLY A 184 -6.64 36.64 -11.79
C GLY A 184 -6.00 37.69 -10.89
N LEU A 185 -4.78 37.47 -10.44
CA LEU A 185 -3.99 38.41 -9.64
C LEU A 185 -3.71 39.71 -10.41
N TYR A 186 -3.31 39.59 -11.67
CA TYR A 186 -3.06 40.79 -12.51
C TYR A 186 -4.31 41.69 -12.60
N LEU A 187 -5.47 41.12 -12.88
CA LEU A 187 -6.72 41.84 -12.95
C LEU A 187 -7.09 42.51 -11.61
N LEU A 188 -6.86 41.84 -10.49
CA LEU A 188 -7.09 42.39 -9.16
C LEU A 188 -6.20 43.59 -8.87
N ILE A 189 -4.89 43.43 -9.11
CA ILE A 189 -3.89 44.49 -8.87
C ILE A 189 -4.14 45.70 -9.79
N ASN A 190 -4.42 45.43 -11.08
CA ASN A 190 -4.71 46.50 -12.04
C ASN A 190 -5.96 47.30 -11.65
N ARG A 191 -7.00 46.61 -11.14
CA ARG A 191 -8.22 47.26 -10.63
C ARG A 191 -7.93 48.11 -9.41
N TYR A 192 -7.12 47.61 -8.48
CA TYR A 192 -6.67 48.38 -7.32
C TYR A 192 -5.88 49.64 -7.71
N ARG A 193 -4.94 49.53 -8.67
CA ARG A 193 -4.16 50.67 -9.17
C ARG A 193 -5.06 51.76 -9.75
N GLN A 194 -6.11 51.37 -10.51
CA GLN A 194 -7.05 52.31 -11.13
C GLN A 194 -8.01 52.97 -10.15
N LYS A 195 -8.55 52.20 -9.19
CA LYS A 195 -9.62 52.66 -8.30
C LYS A 195 -9.19 52.92 -6.86
N LYS A 196 -7.95 52.62 -6.51
CA LYS A 196 -7.38 52.69 -5.14
C LYS A 196 -8.17 51.92 -4.07
N ARG A 197 -8.98 50.94 -4.50
CA ARG A 197 -9.75 50.00 -3.65
C ARG A 197 -9.78 48.61 -4.25
N TRP A 198 -9.84 47.61 -3.39
CA TRP A 198 -9.98 46.21 -3.84
C TRP A 198 -11.39 45.98 -4.34
N GLU A 199 -11.53 45.76 -5.65
CA GLU A 199 -12.82 45.55 -6.31
C GLU A 199 -12.74 44.39 -7.30
N ILE A 200 -13.72 43.49 -7.18
CA ILE A 200 -13.83 42.34 -8.08
C ILE A 200 -14.20 42.84 -9.48
N PRO A 201 -13.46 42.43 -10.56
CA PRO A 201 -13.71 42.92 -11.94
C PRO A 201 -15.10 42.57 -12.47
N TYR A 202 -15.72 41.52 -11.97
CA TYR A 202 -16.99 41.00 -12.47
C TYR A 202 -18.13 41.24 -11.49
N LYS A 203 -19.24 41.87 -11.95
CA LYS A 203 -20.35 42.24 -11.08
C LYS A 203 -21.25 41.04 -10.71
N ARG A 204 -21.57 40.13 -11.64
CA ARG A 204 -22.55 39.03 -11.46
C ARG A 204 -22.20 37.80 -12.30
N GLY A 205 -22.82 36.65 -11.95
CA GLY A 205 -22.84 35.41 -12.71
C GLY A 205 -21.56 34.56 -12.59
N TRP A 206 -21.45 33.57 -13.48
CA TRP A 206 -20.42 32.55 -13.44
C TRP A 206 -18.98 33.10 -13.50
N LYS A 207 -18.76 34.21 -14.24
CA LYS A 207 -17.43 34.85 -14.28
C LYS A 207 -17.01 35.39 -12.92
N ARG A 208 -17.93 35.91 -12.12
CA ARG A 208 -17.64 36.42 -10.76
C ARG A 208 -17.26 35.27 -9.84
N TRP A 209 -18.05 34.19 -9.83
CA TRP A 209 -17.77 33.04 -9.00
C TRP A 209 -16.46 32.34 -9.37
N HIS A 210 -16.25 32.11 -10.68
CA HIS A 210 -14.98 31.53 -11.14
C HIS A 210 -13.78 32.37 -10.74
N TYR A 211 -13.89 33.68 -10.84
CA TYR A 211 -12.83 34.61 -10.45
C TYR A 211 -12.54 34.57 -8.93
N ILE A 212 -13.57 34.63 -8.08
CA ILE A 212 -13.43 34.61 -6.62
C ILE A 212 -12.85 33.28 -6.18
N THR A 213 -13.45 32.18 -6.60
CA THR A 213 -12.99 30.84 -6.20
C THR A 213 -11.61 30.54 -6.80
N GLY A 214 -11.33 30.99 -8.02
CA GLY A 214 -10.02 30.87 -8.66
C GLY A 214 -8.91 31.63 -7.92
N LEU A 215 -9.19 32.79 -7.32
CA LEU A 215 -8.21 33.49 -6.48
C LEU A 215 -7.97 32.78 -5.15
N ILE A 216 -9.02 32.23 -4.53
CA ILE A 216 -8.90 31.57 -3.22
C ILE A 216 -8.26 30.19 -3.37
N PHE A 217 -8.74 29.38 -4.29
CA PHE A 217 -8.37 27.96 -4.44
C PHE A 217 -7.37 27.71 -5.57
N GLY A 218 -7.10 28.69 -6.43
CA GLY A 218 -6.19 28.53 -7.58
C GLY A 218 -4.77 28.15 -7.20
N VAL A 219 -4.25 28.67 -6.10
CA VAL A 219 -2.94 28.31 -5.57
C VAL A 219 -2.87 26.82 -5.22
N PHE A 220 -3.94 26.25 -4.67
CA PHE A 220 -4.01 24.82 -4.34
C PHE A 220 -4.11 23.96 -5.59
N LEU A 221 -4.81 24.42 -6.64
CA LEU A 221 -4.83 23.74 -7.94
C LEU A 221 -3.42 23.69 -8.58
N VAL A 222 -2.67 24.79 -8.49
CA VAL A 222 -1.26 24.83 -8.95
C VAL A 222 -0.43 23.82 -8.15
N TRP A 223 -0.51 23.86 -6.82
CA TRP A 223 0.25 22.96 -5.95
C TRP A 223 -0.13 21.48 -6.15
N TRP A 224 -1.41 21.17 -6.29
CA TRP A 224 -1.86 19.80 -6.54
C TRP A 224 -1.45 19.30 -7.93
N SER A 225 -1.41 20.17 -8.94
CA SER A 225 -0.88 19.80 -10.26
C SER A 225 0.63 19.49 -10.19
N ILE A 226 1.42 20.34 -9.52
CA ILE A 226 2.85 20.09 -9.28
C ILE A 226 3.05 18.78 -8.52
N SER A 227 2.37 18.62 -7.38
CA SER A 227 2.51 17.41 -6.55
C SER A 227 2.04 16.14 -7.27
N GLY A 228 1.02 16.24 -8.13
CA GLY A 228 0.56 15.14 -8.96
C GLY A 228 1.62 14.67 -9.96
N ILE A 229 2.36 15.59 -10.57
CA ILE A 229 3.49 15.28 -11.44
C ILE A 229 4.59 14.56 -10.64
N PHE A 230 4.97 15.08 -9.47
CA PHE A 230 5.98 14.45 -8.60
C PHE A 230 5.53 13.10 -8.04
N SER A 231 4.24 12.81 -7.97
CA SER A 231 3.75 11.49 -7.55
C SER A 231 4.21 10.34 -8.45
N MET A 232 4.52 10.63 -9.72
CA MET A 232 4.91 9.65 -10.74
C MET A 232 6.42 9.64 -11.01
N SER A 233 7.11 10.69 -10.64
CA SER A 233 8.55 10.85 -10.81
C SER A 233 9.22 11.02 -9.45
N ARG A 234 10.37 10.40 -9.30
CA ARG A 234 11.25 10.71 -8.15
C ARG A 234 11.78 12.12 -8.31
N VAL A 235 12.16 12.75 -7.20
CA VAL A 235 12.91 14.00 -7.26
C VAL A 235 14.19 13.75 -8.08
N PRO A 236 14.43 14.52 -9.16
CA PRO A 236 15.58 14.28 -10.03
C PRO A 236 16.91 14.37 -9.27
N GLN A 237 17.87 13.52 -9.63
CA GLN A 237 19.18 13.47 -8.98
C GLN A 237 20.00 14.77 -9.14
N TRP A 238 19.72 15.56 -10.16
CA TRP A 238 20.35 16.87 -10.34
C TRP A 238 19.79 17.95 -9.39
N ILE A 239 18.58 17.71 -8.81
CA ILE A 239 18.00 18.60 -7.77
C ILE A 239 18.47 18.16 -6.40
N VAL A 240 18.35 16.87 -6.09
CA VAL A 240 18.76 16.27 -4.82
C VAL A 240 19.60 15.02 -5.10
N PRO A 241 20.91 15.19 -5.28
CA PRO A 241 21.80 14.07 -5.55
C PRO A 241 21.87 13.15 -4.32
N THR A 242 21.77 11.84 -4.53
CA THR A 242 21.93 10.82 -3.48
C THR A 242 22.65 9.60 -4.05
N LYS A 243 23.53 9.02 -3.26
CA LYS A 243 24.23 7.77 -3.55
C LYS A 243 23.42 6.56 -3.05
N ALA A 244 22.55 6.79 -2.06
CA ALA A 244 21.72 5.74 -1.47
C ALA A 244 20.66 5.24 -2.45
N GLU A 245 20.32 3.97 -2.33
CA GLU A 245 19.22 3.36 -3.05
C GLU A 245 17.89 4.03 -2.66
N PHE A 246 16.98 4.19 -3.62
CA PHE A 246 15.67 4.76 -3.34
C PHE A 246 14.82 3.87 -2.44
N THR A 247 15.00 2.57 -2.50
CA THR A 247 14.27 1.59 -1.69
C THR A 247 15.23 0.79 -0.85
N PHE A 248 14.94 0.68 0.45
CA PHE A 248 15.68 -0.20 1.33
C PHE A 248 15.18 -1.63 1.17
N ASN A 249 16.10 -2.56 0.93
CA ASN A 249 15.77 -3.97 0.91
C ASN A 249 15.74 -4.51 2.34
N THR A 250 14.54 -4.66 2.89
CA THR A 250 14.33 -5.14 4.26
C THR A 250 14.93 -6.52 4.55
N SER A 251 15.12 -7.33 3.51
CA SER A 251 15.75 -8.63 3.67
C SER A 251 17.23 -8.58 4.10
N ARG A 252 17.85 -7.39 4.08
CA ARG A 252 19.17 -7.18 4.68
C ARG A 252 19.14 -7.31 6.20
N LEU A 253 18.00 -6.97 6.84
CA LEU A 253 17.79 -7.13 8.27
C LEU A 253 17.07 -8.45 8.60
N TRP A 254 15.98 -8.76 7.89
CA TRP A 254 15.22 -10.00 8.12
C TRP A 254 15.97 -11.28 7.72
N GLY A 255 17.06 -11.14 6.96
CA GLY A 255 17.79 -12.25 6.41
C GLY A 255 17.11 -12.90 5.21
N LYS A 256 17.92 -13.49 4.36
CA LYS A 256 17.52 -14.32 3.22
C LYS A 256 18.24 -15.65 3.27
N GLY A 257 17.71 -16.64 2.58
CA GLY A 257 18.32 -17.95 2.42
C GLY A 257 17.80 -18.94 3.44
N VAL A 258 18.66 -19.88 3.83
CA VAL A 258 18.31 -21.01 4.69
C VAL A 258 17.78 -20.55 6.05
N LEU A 259 16.66 -21.11 6.49
CA LEU A 259 16.15 -20.94 7.83
C LEU A 259 17.01 -21.77 8.82
N PRO A 260 17.54 -21.13 9.88
CA PRO A 260 18.28 -21.85 10.92
C PRO A 260 17.31 -22.52 11.88
N LEU A 261 16.65 -23.60 11.43
CA LEU A 261 15.57 -24.26 12.19
C LEU A 261 16.00 -24.69 13.59
N GLU A 262 17.28 -24.99 13.76
CA GLU A 262 17.90 -25.33 15.04
C GLU A 262 17.86 -24.21 16.08
N THR A 263 17.65 -22.98 15.68
CA THR A 263 17.57 -21.82 16.59
C THR A 263 16.15 -21.59 17.12
N TYR A 264 15.14 -22.25 16.55
CA TYR A 264 13.75 -22.14 17.00
C TYR A 264 13.52 -23.08 18.18
N GLN A 265 13.59 -22.52 19.41
CA GLN A 265 13.42 -23.29 20.65
C GLN A 265 11.96 -23.40 21.07
N LEU A 266 11.10 -22.46 20.66
CA LEU A 266 9.68 -22.52 20.90
C LEU A 266 9.04 -23.58 20.00
N ASP A 267 8.43 -24.59 20.62
CA ASP A 267 7.60 -25.52 19.88
C ASP A 267 6.35 -24.78 19.33
N TYR A 268 6.19 -24.74 18.01
CA TYR A 268 5.09 -24.06 17.34
C TYR A 268 3.71 -24.60 17.73
N ARG A 269 3.63 -25.85 18.24
CA ARG A 269 2.38 -26.47 18.68
C ARG A 269 1.79 -25.76 19.89
N LYS A 270 2.63 -25.18 20.77
CA LYS A 270 2.20 -24.39 21.92
C LYS A 270 1.50 -23.07 21.53
N LEU A 271 1.65 -22.63 20.29
CA LEU A 271 0.98 -21.41 19.81
C LEU A 271 -0.54 -21.55 19.85
N GLN A 272 -1.07 -22.74 19.63
CA GLN A 272 -2.52 -22.98 19.66
C GLN A 272 -3.12 -22.85 21.06
N ASP A 273 -2.35 -23.16 22.11
CA ASP A 273 -2.82 -23.04 23.51
C ASP A 273 -3.09 -21.56 23.87
N VAL A 274 -2.33 -20.64 23.28
CA VAL A 274 -2.44 -19.20 23.52
C VAL A 274 -3.33 -18.54 22.47
N TYR A 275 -3.33 -19.05 21.24
CA TYR A 275 -4.04 -18.50 20.08
C TYR A 275 -4.99 -19.55 19.47
N PRO A 276 -6.20 -19.72 20.05
CA PRO A 276 -7.12 -20.78 19.63
C PRO A 276 -7.57 -20.67 18.17
N ASP A 277 -7.70 -19.46 17.61
CA ASP A 277 -8.07 -19.22 16.20
C ASP A 277 -6.84 -19.04 15.31
N LEU A 278 -5.83 -19.91 15.51
CA LEU A 278 -4.61 -19.93 14.72
C LEU A 278 -4.87 -20.44 13.31
N LYS A 279 -4.59 -19.65 12.30
CA LYS A 279 -4.89 -19.94 10.88
C LYS A 279 -3.64 -20.19 10.04
N LYS A 280 -2.52 -19.60 10.43
CA LYS A 280 -1.26 -19.73 9.73
C LYS A 280 -0.08 -19.52 10.66
N VAL A 281 1.00 -20.26 10.43
CA VAL A 281 2.30 -20.06 11.08
C VAL A 281 3.36 -19.99 9.99
N ASP A 282 4.11 -18.88 9.92
CA ASP A 282 5.26 -18.74 9.06
C ASP A 282 6.52 -18.66 9.92
N TRP A 283 7.54 -19.45 9.58
CA TRP A 283 8.87 -19.35 10.18
C TRP A 283 9.61 -18.19 9.55
N VAL A 284 9.95 -17.19 10.36
CA VAL A 284 10.63 -15.97 9.94
C VAL A 284 11.79 -15.67 10.89
N ARG A 285 12.70 -14.79 10.49
CA ARG A 285 13.73 -14.29 11.39
C ARG A 285 13.92 -12.80 11.21
N PHE A 286 14.24 -12.10 12.27
CA PHE A 286 14.64 -10.71 12.24
C PHE A 286 16.09 -10.60 12.77
N ALA A 287 17.00 -10.18 11.91
CA ALA A 287 18.45 -10.34 12.13
C ALA A 287 18.76 -11.80 12.47
N ASP A 288 19.24 -12.08 13.67
CA ASP A 288 19.56 -13.43 14.12
C ASP A 288 18.49 -14.00 15.10
N ILE A 289 17.38 -13.28 15.32
CA ILE A 289 16.28 -13.72 16.20
C ILE A 289 15.29 -14.54 15.38
N PRO A 290 15.08 -15.83 15.70
CA PRO A 290 14.04 -16.64 15.12
C PRO A 290 12.66 -16.18 15.64
N ALA A 291 11.66 -16.12 14.77
CA ALA A 291 10.31 -15.73 15.15
C ALA A 291 9.24 -16.48 14.34
N TYR A 292 8.07 -16.62 14.90
CA TYR A 292 6.87 -17.05 14.18
C TYR A 292 6.02 -15.83 13.81
N ARG A 293 5.70 -15.70 12.54
CA ARG A 293 4.62 -14.82 12.10
C ARG A 293 3.35 -15.64 12.07
N ILE A 294 2.39 -15.30 12.90
CA ILE A 294 1.13 -16.01 13.01
C ILE A 294 -0.04 -15.17 12.52
N ILE A 295 -1.04 -15.83 11.99
CA ILE A 295 -2.35 -15.24 11.71
C ILE A 295 -3.34 -15.85 12.71
N GLU A 296 -3.91 -15.00 13.55
CA GLU A 296 -4.96 -15.32 14.51
C GLU A 296 -6.21 -14.50 14.16
N GLY A 297 -7.27 -15.16 13.74
CA GLY A 297 -8.44 -14.46 13.24
C GLY A 297 -8.10 -13.54 12.06
N GLU A 298 -8.28 -12.23 12.23
CA GLU A 298 -7.88 -11.21 11.27
C GLU A 298 -6.48 -10.64 11.54
N ASN A 299 -5.92 -10.88 12.73
CA ASN A 299 -4.72 -10.23 13.21
C ASN A 299 -3.46 -10.99 12.80
N GLU A 300 -2.43 -10.23 12.43
CA GLU A 300 -1.07 -10.72 12.24
C GLU A 300 -0.25 -10.40 13.48
N ARG A 301 0.47 -11.39 14.02
CA ARG A 301 1.33 -11.25 15.19
C ARG A 301 2.68 -11.89 14.96
N TYR A 302 3.66 -11.42 15.67
CA TYR A 302 5.02 -11.98 15.65
C TYR A 302 5.36 -12.46 17.06
N ILE A 303 5.86 -13.68 17.15
CA ILE A 303 6.18 -14.37 18.41
C ILE A 303 7.64 -14.70 18.40
N ASP A 304 8.33 -14.40 19.49
CA ASP A 304 9.75 -14.77 19.67
C ASP A 304 9.86 -16.28 19.77
N ALA A 305 10.68 -16.88 18.94
CA ALA A 305 10.90 -18.33 18.92
C ALA A 305 12.28 -18.72 19.48
N SER A 306 13.03 -17.78 20.04
CA SER A 306 14.34 -18.06 20.64
C SER A 306 14.29 -18.69 22.03
N GLY A 307 13.13 -18.60 22.70
CA GLY A 307 12.86 -19.19 24.02
C GLY A 307 11.86 -20.35 23.95
N THR A 308 11.44 -20.85 25.10
CA THR A 308 10.49 -21.98 25.20
C THR A 308 9.05 -21.56 25.51
N GLU A 309 8.83 -20.29 25.79
CA GLU A 309 7.53 -19.72 26.13
C GLU A 309 6.97 -18.85 25.00
N VAL A 310 5.66 -18.76 24.91
CA VAL A 310 4.98 -17.95 23.88
C VAL A 310 4.98 -16.49 24.33
N VAL A 311 5.93 -15.72 23.79
CA VAL A 311 6.09 -14.30 24.09
C VAL A 311 6.07 -13.50 22.79
N ALA A 312 5.39 -12.36 22.79
CA ALA A 312 5.37 -11.47 21.63
C ALA A 312 6.79 -10.99 21.28
N LEU A 313 7.11 -10.94 19.99
CA LEU A 313 8.41 -10.44 19.51
C LEU A 313 8.63 -8.99 19.97
N ASN A 314 9.78 -8.75 20.55
CA ASN A 314 10.25 -7.40 20.87
C ASN A 314 11.77 -7.35 20.68
N VAL A 315 12.20 -6.95 19.49
CA VAL A 315 13.61 -6.94 19.11
C VAL A 315 14.38 -5.90 19.93
N PRO A 316 15.45 -6.29 20.66
CA PRO A 316 16.24 -5.36 21.46
C PRO A 316 16.92 -4.31 20.58
N GLN A 317 17.10 -3.09 21.13
CA GLN A 317 17.80 -1.99 20.45
C GLN A 317 19.20 -2.42 19.96
N LYS A 318 19.93 -3.16 20.77
CA LYS A 318 21.27 -3.65 20.44
C LYS A 318 21.28 -4.50 19.15
N THR A 319 20.30 -5.38 18.98
CA THR A 319 20.17 -6.21 17.77
C THR A 319 19.92 -5.36 16.53
N ILE A 320 19.09 -4.30 16.66
CA ILE A 320 18.85 -3.33 15.59
C ILE A 320 20.16 -2.60 15.23
N GLU A 321 20.90 -2.12 16.23
CA GLU A 321 22.18 -1.44 16.03
C GLU A 321 23.20 -2.33 15.32
N GLU A 322 23.37 -3.56 15.78
CA GLU A 322 24.27 -4.54 15.17
C GLU A 322 23.86 -4.86 13.72
N GLY A 323 22.57 -5.03 13.47
CA GLY A 323 22.03 -5.26 12.13
C GLY A 323 22.34 -4.11 11.17
N PHE A 324 22.17 -2.88 11.60
CA PHE A 324 22.49 -1.71 10.77
C PHE A 324 23.99 -1.49 10.60
N ARG A 325 24.83 -1.80 11.61
CA ARG A 325 26.31 -1.79 11.47
C ARG A 325 26.79 -2.80 10.44
N LYS A 326 26.20 -3.99 10.38
CA LYS A 326 26.51 -4.99 9.34
C LYS A 326 26.17 -4.46 7.93
N ILE A 327 25.18 -3.57 7.79
CA ILE A 327 24.72 -3.03 6.49
C ILE A 327 25.51 -1.81 6.06
N HIS A 328 25.76 -0.86 6.97
CA HIS A 328 26.37 0.44 6.68
C HIS A 328 27.87 0.51 7.01
N GLY A 329 28.41 -0.53 7.66
CA GLY A 329 29.79 -0.58 8.15
C GLY A 329 29.91 -0.18 9.62
N ASN A 330 30.92 -0.77 10.30
CA ASN A 330 31.13 -0.57 11.74
C ASN A 330 31.48 0.87 12.12
N ASP A 331 32.12 1.61 11.20
CA ASP A 331 32.59 2.98 11.43
C ASP A 331 31.51 4.03 11.17
N SER A 332 30.32 3.62 10.73
CA SER A 332 29.24 4.56 10.45
C SER A 332 28.71 5.21 11.73
N LYS A 333 28.66 6.54 11.74
CA LYS A 333 28.08 7.30 12.84
C LYS A 333 26.56 7.15 12.80
N MET A 334 26.04 6.46 13.79
CA MET A 334 24.63 6.13 13.91
C MET A 334 24.12 6.52 15.28
N THR A 335 22.92 7.13 15.32
CA THR A 335 22.19 7.42 16.55
C THR A 335 20.89 6.65 16.54
N VAL A 336 20.60 5.92 17.63
CA VAL A 336 19.34 5.20 17.79
C VAL A 336 18.58 5.79 18.97
N THR A 337 17.33 6.20 18.72
CA THR A 337 16.44 6.75 19.72
C THR A 337 15.09 6.05 19.70
N VAL A 338 14.41 6.00 20.83
CA VAL A 338 13.03 5.47 20.89
C VAL A 338 12.05 6.61 20.56
N LEU A 339 11.25 6.39 19.55
CA LEU A 339 10.19 7.32 19.17
C LEU A 339 8.88 6.89 19.82
N GLU A 340 8.41 7.66 20.80
CA GLU A 340 7.15 7.42 21.52
C GLU A 340 5.96 8.21 20.95
N LYS A 341 6.23 9.21 20.11
CA LYS A 341 5.21 10.07 19.48
C LYS A 341 5.49 10.20 17.99
N TYR A 342 4.43 10.28 17.18
CA TYR A 342 4.58 10.49 15.74
C TYR A 342 5.31 11.79 15.42
N ASP A 343 6.34 11.71 14.58
CA ASP A 343 7.03 12.87 14.01
C ASP A 343 6.57 13.14 12.57
N ASN A 344 7.21 14.14 11.89
CA ASN A 344 6.82 14.48 10.52
C ASN A 344 7.13 13.39 9.47
N TYR A 345 7.95 12.42 9.79
CA TYR A 345 8.38 11.37 8.86
C TYR A 345 7.79 10.00 9.19
N TYR A 346 7.39 9.79 10.43
CA TYR A 346 6.65 8.61 10.89
C TYR A 346 5.25 9.05 11.33
N LEU A 347 4.34 9.25 10.36
CA LEU A 347 2.97 9.75 10.57
C LEU A 347 1.94 8.67 10.28
N ASN A 348 0.98 8.51 11.17
CA ASN A 348 -0.06 7.47 11.11
C ASN A 348 -1.34 7.94 10.40
N LEU A 349 -1.23 8.46 9.17
CA LEU A 349 -2.38 8.91 8.38
C LEU A 349 -3.41 7.78 8.11
N ARG A 350 -2.92 6.55 7.95
CA ARG A 350 -3.77 5.37 7.67
C ARG A 350 -4.13 4.56 8.91
N ARG A 351 -3.70 4.98 10.09
CA ARG A 351 -3.90 4.28 11.38
C ARG A 351 -3.35 2.85 11.39
N THR A 352 -2.27 2.60 10.68
CA THR A 352 -1.61 1.30 10.56
C THR A 352 -0.22 1.27 11.18
N LEU A 353 0.31 2.42 11.59
CA LEU A 353 1.63 2.51 12.20
C LEU A 353 1.51 2.51 13.72
N GLU A 354 2.36 1.72 14.36
CA GLU A 354 2.39 1.58 15.81
C GLU A 354 3.57 2.32 16.42
N LEU A 355 3.46 2.63 17.71
CA LEU A 355 4.50 3.17 18.56
C LEU A 355 4.62 2.30 19.83
N PRO A 356 5.76 2.29 20.53
CA PRO A 356 7.03 2.94 20.17
C PRO A 356 7.78 2.23 19.05
N VAL A 357 8.68 2.97 18.36
CA VAL A 357 9.58 2.43 17.33
C VAL A 357 11.00 2.94 17.54
N TYR A 358 11.98 2.23 17.03
CA TYR A 358 13.35 2.75 16.99
C TYR A 358 13.54 3.66 15.80
N LYS A 359 14.02 4.86 16.04
CA LYS A 359 14.47 5.82 15.04
C LYS A 359 15.98 5.73 14.92
N VAL A 360 16.47 5.32 13.77
CA VAL A 360 17.89 5.14 13.47
C VAL A 360 18.30 6.20 12.46
N GLU A 361 19.19 7.11 12.87
CA GLU A 361 19.66 8.24 12.07
C GLU A 361 21.16 8.05 11.78
N PHE A 362 21.54 8.18 10.51
CA PHE A 362 22.93 8.14 10.09
C PHE A 362 23.42 9.55 9.78
N ASP A 363 24.63 9.88 10.29
CA ASP A 363 25.35 11.10 9.95
C ASP A 363 26.20 10.84 8.69
N ASP A 364 25.50 10.69 7.57
CA ASP A 364 26.06 10.45 6.24
C ASP A 364 25.55 11.49 5.22
N ASP A 365 26.19 11.53 4.04
CA ASP A 365 25.87 12.48 2.96
C ASP A 365 24.41 12.38 2.48
N ASP A 366 23.77 11.24 2.67
CA ASP A 366 22.41 10.97 2.21
C ASP A 366 21.37 11.11 3.30
N HIS A 367 21.78 11.41 4.56
CA HIS A 367 20.89 11.50 5.72
C HIS A 367 19.95 10.30 5.82
N ASN A 368 20.54 9.10 5.82
CA ASN A 368 19.77 7.88 5.93
C ASN A 368 19.04 7.79 7.26
N LEU A 369 17.73 7.59 7.20
CA LEU A 369 16.82 7.58 8.34
C LEU A 369 15.92 6.36 8.26
N TYR A 370 15.87 5.58 9.34
CA TYR A 370 15.04 4.40 9.45
C TYR A 370 14.15 4.47 10.68
N TYR A 371 12.91 4.01 10.54
CA TYR A 371 12.02 3.73 11.66
C TYR A 371 11.76 2.23 11.66
N VAL A 372 12.08 1.57 12.75
CA VAL A 372 11.98 0.12 12.89
C VAL A 372 11.01 -0.21 14.02
N ASN A 373 9.93 -0.90 13.70
CA ASN A 373 9.02 -1.41 14.72
C ASN A 373 9.62 -2.69 15.33
N PRO A 374 9.93 -2.73 16.64
CA PRO A 374 10.54 -3.90 17.27
C PRO A 374 9.61 -5.12 17.35
N ARG A 375 8.30 -4.95 17.16
CA ARG A 375 7.31 -6.01 17.36
C ARG A 375 6.98 -6.79 16.09
N ASP A 376 7.11 -6.15 14.91
CA ASP A 376 6.81 -6.76 13.60
C ASP A 376 7.95 -6.59 12.60
N GLY A 377 9.01 -5.85 12.99
CA GLY A 377 10.15 -5.52 12.14
C GLY A 377 9.82 -4.68 10.92
N TYR A 378 8.66 -4.01 10.89
CA TYR A 378 8.36 -3.07 9.83
C TYR A 378 9.41 -1.95 9.79
N ILE A 379 9.93 -1.68 8.60
CA ILE A 379 10.96 -0.68 8.38
C ILE A 379 10.45 0.38 7.44
N ARG A 380 10.42 1.61 7.93
CA ARG A 380 10.22 2.79 7.10
C ARG A 380 11.56 3.46 6.84
N TYR A 381 11.98 3.52 5.60
CA TYR A 381 13.24 4.12 5.18
C TYR A 381 13.04 5.44 4.46
N LEU A 382 13.84 6.44 4.83
CA LEU A 382 13.96 7.73 4.15
C LEU A 382 15.44 8.07 3.94
N ASN A 383 15.68 8.88 2.92
CA ASN A 383 16.93 9.58 2.69
C ASN A 383 16.61 11.02 2.27
N LYS A 384 17.60 11.87 2.06
CA LYS A 384 17.38 13.28 1.68
C LYS A 384 16.46 13.44 0.47
N ASN A 385 16.55 12.58 -0.55
CA ASN A 385 15.69 12.63 -1.72
C ASN A 385 14.23 12.29 -1.36
N LYS A 386 14.01 11.24 -0.58
CA LYS A 386 12.67 10.86 -0.08
C LYS A 386 12.08 11.88 0.90
N ILE A 387 12.92 12.57 1.66
CA ILE A 387 12.46 13.65 2.54
C ILE A 387 11.91 14.79 1.71
N VAL A 388 12.62 15.19 0.65
CA VAL A 388 12.14 16.23 -0.28
C VAL A 388 10.89 15.75 -1.02
N ASP A 389 10.87 14.52 -1.52
CA ASP A 389 9.68 13.92 -2.14
C ASP A 389 8.46 13.91 -1.21
N LYS A 390 8.65 13.58 0.06
CA LYS A 390 7.59 13.65 1.08
C LYS A 390 6.99 15.05 1.20
N TRP A 391 7.81 16.10 1.17
CA TRP A 391 7.32 17.48 1.26
C TRP A 391 6.68 17.95 -0.05
N LEU A 392 7.26 17.63 -1.21
CA LEU A 392 6.72 18.02 -2.52
C LEU A 392 5.44 17.27 -2.89
N PHE A 393 5.32 15.99 -2.49
CA PHE A 393 4.16 15.18 -2.81
C PHE A 393 3.24 14.98 -1.60
N SER A 394 3.65 14.18 -0.61
CA SER A 394 2.74 13.74 0.44
C SER A 394 2.20 14.88 1.30
N ALA A 395 3.04 15.87 1.64
CA ALA A 395 2.63 17.00 2.46
C ALA A 395 1.65 17.91 1.71
N ILE A 396 1.89 18.20 0.43
CA ILE A 396 1.04 19.08 -0.36
C ILE A 396 -0.21 18.34 -0.84
N HIS A 397 -0.07 17.14 -1.38
CA HIS A 397 -1.17 16.41 -2.04
C HIS A 397 -2.17 15.83 -1.04
N TYR A 398 -1.67 15.25 0.06
CA TYR A 398 -2.49 14.61 1.10
C TYR A 398 -2.59 15.42 2.40
N LEU A 399 -2.02 16.62 2.44
CA LEU A 399 -1.90 17.42 3.68
C LEU A 399 -1.23 16.60 4.81
N ASN A 400 -0.23 15.77 4.45
CA ASN A 400 0.43 14.86 5.38
C ASN A 400 1.52 15.60 6.19
N MET A 401 1.07 16.47 7.07
CA MET A 401 1.89 17.27 8.01
C MET A 401 1.53 16.90 9.44
N GLY A 402 2.52 16.73 10.31
CA GLY A 402 2.33 16.19 11.67
C GLY A 402 1.28 16.94 12.48
N TRP A 403 1.34 18.27 12.48
CA TRP A 403 0.40 19.12 13.21
C TRP A 403 -1.07 18.95 12.76
N LEU A 404 -1.29 18.60 11.48
CA LEU A 404 -2.61 18.43 10.91
C LEU A 404 -3.10 16.98 11.05
N VAL A 405 -2.24 16.00 10.74
CA VAL A 405 -2.58 14.56 10.83
C VAL A 405 -2.91 14.15 12.27
N ASN A 406 -2.23 14.75 13.25
CA ASN A 406 -2.52 14.51 14.67
C ASN A 406 -3.86 15.13 15.15
N ARG A 407 -4.57 15.83 14.25
CA ARG A 407 -5.93 16.37 14.46
C ARG A 407 -6.85 15.87 13.34
N PRO A 408 -7.35 14.61 13.38
CA PRO A 408 -8.04 13.98 12.26
C PRO A 408 -9.26 14.75 11.75
N TRP A 409 -10.03 15.36 12.64
CA TRP A 409 -11.19 16.19 12.28
C TRP A 409 -10.78 17.42 11.46
N LEU A 410 -9.69 18.09 11.85
CA LEU A 410 -9.19 19.28 11.16
C LEU A 410 -8.59 18.89 9.80
N TRP A 411 -7.84 17.78 9.75
CA TRP A 411 -7.31 17.25 8.50
C TRP A 411 -8.43 16.93 7.51
N THR A 412 -9.48 16.23 7.97
CA THR A 412 -10.65 15.89 7.15
C THR A 412 -11.37 17.16 6.67
N PHE A 413 -11.61 18.12 7.56
CA PHE A 413 -12.23 19.40 7.21
C PHE A 413 -11.41 20.14 6.15
N CYS A 414 -10.11 20.33 6.36
CA CYS A 414 -9.24 21.02 5.41
C CYS A 414 -9.24 20.34 4.05
N LEU A 415 -9.15 18.99 4.01
CA LEU A 415 -9.16 18.24 2.77
C LEU A 415 -10.47 18.44 1.99
N TRP A 416 -11.64 18.27 2.65
CA TRP A 416 -12.93 18.49 2.02
C TRP A 416 -13.13 19.95 1.58
N PHE A 417 -12.76 20.92 2.40
CA PHE A 417 -12.87 22.33 2.05
C PHE A 417 -12.09 22.67 0.78
N LEU A 418 -10.84 22.20 0.69
CA LEU A 418 -10.00 22.41 -0.48
C LEU A 418 -10.51 21.66 -1.70
N CYS A 419 -10.92 20.38 -1.54
CA CYS A 419 -11.47 19.60 -2.66
C CYS A 419 -12.74 20.22 -3.22
N ILE A 420 -13.67 20.63 -2.37
CA ILE A 420 -14.93 21.27 -2.81
C ILE A 420 -14.61 22.60 -3.50
N GLY A 421 -13.74 23.43 -2.90
CA GLY A 421 -13.36 24.72 -3.46
C GLY A 421 -12.71 24.60 -4.84
N CYS A 422 -11.75 23.69 -4.99
CA CYS A 422 -11.13 23.40 -6.27
C CYS A 422 -12.12 22.81 -7.28
N GLY A 423 -13.05 21.95 -6.83
CA GLY A 423 -14.14 21.41 -7.64
C GLY A 423 -15.04 22.51 -8.21
N ILE A 424 -15.36 23.52 -7.41
CA ILE A 424 -16.14 24.70 -7.85
C ILE A 424 -15.37 25.48 -8.92
N VAL A 425 -14.06 25.68 -8.77
CA VAL A 425 -13.23 26.34 -9.80
C VAL A 425 -13.29 25.56 -11.13
N CYS A 426 -13.08 24.25 -11.08
CA CYS A 426 -13.14 23.40 -12.27
C CYS A 426 -14.53 23.43 -12.92
N PHE A 427 -15.59 23.24 -12.12
CA PHE A 427 -16.96 23.26 -12.62
C PHE A 427 -17.33 24.60 -13.29
N THR A 428 -17.06 25.72 -12.62
CA THR A 428 -17.32 27.05 -13.18
C THR A 428 -16.50 27.34 -14.41
N GLY A 429 -15.26 26.83 -14.50
CA GLY A 429 -14.42 26.89 -15.68
C GLY A 429 -15.02 26.15 -16.86
N VAL A 430 -15.51 24.94 -16.67
CA VAL A 430 -16.20 24.14 -17.70
C VAL A 430 -17.45 24.89 -18.21
N VAL A 431 -18.28 25.39 -17.28
CA VAL A 431 -19.51 26.17 -17.66
C VAL A 431 -19.16 27.38 -18.52
N LEU A 432 -18.10 28.12 -18.16
CA LEU A 432 -17.64 29.27 -18.96
C LEU A 432 -17.10 28.87 -20.32
N GLY A 433 -16.33 27.77 -20.38
CA GLY A 433 -15.80 27.21 -21.63
C GLY A 433 -16.92 26.83 -22.61
N VAL A 434 -17.91 26.04 -22.12
CA VAL A 434 -19.07 25.61 -22.92
C VAL A 434 -19.88 26.81 -23.40
N LYS A 435 -20.20 27.79 -22.55
CA LYS A 435 -20.91 29.01 -22.93
C LYS A 435 -20.17 29.77 -24.01
N THR A 436 -18.86 29.93 -23.87
CA THR A 436 -18.06 30.66 -24.86
C THR A 436 -18.04 29.94 -26.23
N TRP A 437 -17.93 28.62 -26.21
CA TRP A 437 -17.95 27.79 -27.42
C TRP A 437 -19.32 27.89 -28.13
N LEU A 438 -20.44 27.78 -27.40
CA LEU A 438 -21.79 27.93 -27.97
C LEU A 438 -22.05 29.30 -28.59
N ILE A 439 -21.58 30.40 -27.95
CA ILE A 439 -21.69 31.74 -28.46
C ILE A 439 -20.90 31.90 -29.76
N ARG A 440 -19.69 31.34 -29.81
CA ARG A 440 -18.85 31.37 -31.02
C ARG A 440 -19.48 30.58 -32.18
N LYS A 441 -20.09 29.43 -31.89
CA LYS A 441 -20.78 28.63 -32.89
C LYS A 441 -21.96 29.40 -33.52
N LYS A 442 -22.81 30.07 -32.68
CA LYS A 442 -23.94 30.90 -33.16
C LYS A 442 -23.50 32.11 -33.99
N LYS A 443 -22.27 32.61 -33.87
CA LYS A 443 -21.77 33.72 -34.66
C LYS A 443 -21.19 33.30 -36.03
N LYS A 444 -20.96 31.99 -36.20
CA LYS A 444 -20.42 31.43 -37.46
C LYS A 444 -21.47 30.76 -38.33
N SER A 445 -22.66 30.51 -37.77
CA SER A 445 -23.87 30.12 -38.48
C SER A 445 -24.73 31.38 -38.82
#